data_909ea118d81e2d3abb4d184c23a1f8f4
#
_entry.id   909ea118d81e2d3abb4d184c23a1f8f4
#
_cell.length_a   1.000
_cell.length_b   1.000
_cell.length_c   1.000
_cell.angle_alpha   90.00
_cell.angle_beta   90.00
_cell.angle_gamma   90.00
#
_symmetry.space_group_name_H-M   'P 1'
#
loop_
_entity.id
_entity.type
_entity.pdbx_description
1 polymer ?
#
loop_
_entity_poly.entity_id
_entity_poly.type
_entity_poly.pdbx_seq_one_letter_code
_entity_poly.pdbx_strand_id
1 'polypeptide(L)'
;MTMLLIDLIAAHDPFYLVDPVDMPKALGTLVRVLPLPEGLDRQALLNALLDREEVMSTAIGNGVAIPHVRQFGSQSLQQDVVVVAYLFEPVDWKALDGQPVHTIFLVLAADETRHLQILAEIARLASDESFVAFLRTMPDRAALVERIQKME
;
A
#
# COMPACT_ATOMS: atom_id res chain seq x y z
N MET A 1 -4.89 10.77 -14.38
CA MET A 1 -4.19 10.41 -13.13
C MET A 1 -4.74 9.14 -12.53
N THR A 2 -6.06 9.11 -12.30
CA THR A 2 -6.71 7.92 -11.73
C THR A 2 -6.52 6.68 -12.59
N MET A 3 -6.37 6.84 -13.91
CA MET A 3 -6.11 5.71 -14.81
C MET A 3 -4.83 4.96 -14.48
N LEU A 4 -3.76 5.69 -14.13
CA LEU A 4 -2.52 5.04 -13.76
C LEU A 4 -2.70 4.16 -12.51
N LEU A 5 -3.35 4.69 -11.48
CA LEU A 5 -3.58 3.94 -10.25
C LEU A 5 -4.49 2.74 -10.50
N ILE A 6 -5.54 2.91 -11.28
CA ILE A 6 -6.46 1.82 -11.62
C ILE A 6 -5.72 0.68 -12.29
N ASP A 7 -4.86 0.99 -13.26
CA ASP A 7 -4.09 -0.03 -13.97
C ASP A 7 -3.17 -0.81 -13.01
N LEU A 8 -2.53 -0.10 -12.08
CA LEU A 8 -1.62 -0.74 -11.14
C LEU A 8 -2.38 -1.61 -10.12
N ILE A 9 -3.53 -1.14 -9.64
CA ILE A 9 -4.36 -1.92 -8.73
C ILE A 9 -4.95 -3.14 -9.44
N ALA A 10 -5.34 -2.99 -10.70
CA ALA A 10 -5.91 -4.08 -11.48
C ALA A 10 -4.90 -5.19 -11.81
N ALA A 11 -3.60 -4.90 -11.67
CA ALA A 11 -2.57 -5.86 -12.03
C ALA A 11 -2.46 -7.04 -11.05
N HIS A 12 -2.91 -6.86 -9.81
CA HIS A 12 -2.75 -7.89 -8.76
C HIS A 12 -3.99 -7.98 -7.89
N ASP A 13 -4.30 -9.19 -7.40
CA ASP A 13 -5.34 -9.36 -6.41
C ASP A 13 -4.90 -8.80 -5.06
N PRO A 14 -5.82 -8.24 -4.25
CA PRO A 14 -5.48 -7.83 -2.89
C PRO A 14 -5.06 -9.03 -2.03
N PHE A 15 -4.21 -8.75 -1.04
CA PHE A 15 -3.85 -9.73 -0.02
C PHE A 15 -4.71 -9.54 1.21
N TYR A 16 -4.94 -10.65 1.93
CA TYR A 16 -5.76 -10.66 3.15
C TYR A 16 -4.87 -11.18 4.28
N LEU A 17 -4.42 -10.28 5.16
CA LEU A 17 -3.50 -10.61 6.24
C LEU A 17 -4.28 -10.94 7.50
N VAL A 18 -4.21 -12.20 7.94
CA VAL A 18 -5.05 -12.72 9.03
C VAL A 18 -4.39 -12.50 10.39
N ASP A 19 -3.08 -12.68 10.49
CA ASP A 19 -2.38 -12.77 11.77
C ASP A 19 -1.31 -11.72 12.09
N PRO A 20 -1.19 -10.57 11.39
CA PRO A 20 -0.17 -9.61 11.80
C PRO A 20 -0.58 -8.96 13.12
N VAL A 21 0.33 -8.96 14.09
CA VAL A 21 0.08 -8.36 15.41
C VAL A 21 0.66 -6.96 15.53
N ASP A 22 1.58 -6.60 14.63
CA ASP A 22 2.20 -5.27 14.62
C ASP A 22 2.62 -4.89 13.20
N MET A 23 3.04 -3.64 13.03
CA MET A 23 3.43 -3.10 11.73
C MET A 23 4.61 -3.84 11.11
N PRO A 24 5.72 -4.11 11.83
CA PRO A 24 6.83 -4.84 11.23
C PRO A 24 6.44 -6.23 10.73
N LYS A 25 5.59 -6.94 11.45
CA LYS A 25 5.13 -8.27 11.02
C LYS A 25 4.22 -8.19 9.81
N ALA A 26 3.35 -7.18 9.77
CA ALA A 26 2.50 -6.96 8.60
C ALA A 26 3.34 -6.70 7.36
N LEU A 27 4.34 -5.82 7.45
CA LEU A 27 5.23 -5.54 6.33
C LEU A 27 6.07 -6.75 5.95
N GLY A 28 6.58 -7.49 6.92
CA GLY A 28 7.36 -8.70 6.65
C GLY A 28 6.55 -9.77 5.92
N THR A 29 5.31 -9.98 6.33
CA THR A 29 4.42 -10.93 5.66
C THR A 29 4.15 -10.48 4.22
N LEU A 30 3.84 -9.19 4.05
CA LEU A 30 3.51 -8.66 2.73
C LEU A 30 4.70 -8.74 1.78
N VAL A 31 5.91 -8.38 2.25
CA VAL A 31 7.12 -8.45 1.41
C VAL A 31 7.39 -9.88 0.92
N ARG A 32 7.11 -10.88 1.76
CA ARG A 32 7.32 -12.28 1.35
C ARG A 32 6.44 -12.70 0.18
N VAL A 33 5.24 -12.16 0.08
CA VAL A 33 4.26 -12.59 -0.93
C VAL A 33 4.14 -11.63 -2.10
N LEU A 34 4.85 -10.50 -2.07
CA LEU A 34 4.78 -9.53 -3.16
C LEU A 34 5.19 -10.14 -4.50
N PRO A 35 4.46 -9.81 -5.58
CA PRO A 35 4.81 -10.26 -6.92
C PRO A 35 5.96 -9.40 -7.50
N LEU A 36 7.18 -9.69 -7.08
CA LEU A 36 8.37 -8.97 -7.53
C LEU A 36 9.13 -9.80 -8.57
N PRO A 37 9.83 -9.13 -9.51
CA PRO A 37 10.73 -9.83 -10.43
C PRO A 37 11.82 -10.60 -9.65
N GLU A 38 12.27 -11.70 -10.22
CA GLU A 38 13.38 -12.45 -9.65
C GLU A 38 14.63 -11.57 -9.58
N GLY A 39 15.46 -11.80 -8.57
CA GLY A 39 16.69 -11.06 -8.39
C GLY A 39 16.57 -9.81 -7.55
N LEU A 40 15.35 -9.36 -7.23
CA LEU A 40 15.18 -8.25 -6.30
C LEU A 40 15.33 -8.75 -4.87
N ASP A 41 16.04 -7.99 -4.07
CA ASP A 41 16.34 -8.34 -2.67
C ASP A 41 15.18 -7.98 -1.77
N ARG A 42 14.39 -8.99 -1.36
CA ARG A 42 13.22 -8.77 -0.50
C ARG A 42 13.60 -8.30 0.89
N GLN A 43 14.74 -8.74 1.41
CA GLN A 43 15.20 -8.29 2.72
C GLN A 43 15.59 -6.81 2.67
N ALA A 44 16.26 -6.39 1.59
CA ALA A 44 16.60 -4.98 1.41
C ALA A 44 15.33 -4.13 1.30
N LEU A 45 14.30 -4.63 0.61
CA LEU A 45 13.02 -3.95 0.52
C LEU A 45 12.38 -3.79 1.90
N LEU A 46 12.32 -4.87 2.67
CA LEU A 46 11.74 -4.81 4.01
C LEU A 46 12.50 -3.83 4.90
N ASN A 47 13.82 -3.86 4.86
CA ASN A 47 14.64 -2.94 5.65
C ASN A 47 14.36 -1.49 5.26
N ALA A 48 14.25 -1.21 3.95
CA ALA A 48 13.96 0.14 3.48
C ALA A 48 12.58 0.62 3.93
N LEU A 49 11.58 -0.26 3.88
CA LEU A 49 10.23 0.07 4.34
C LEU A 49 10.20 0.36 5.84
N LEU A 50 10.89 -0.45 6.64
CA LEU A 50 10.95 -0.26 8.09
C LEU A 50 11.71 1.03 8.45
N ASP A 51 12.81 1.31 7.78
CA ASP A 51 13.57 2.54 7.99
C ASP A 51 12.70 3.76 7.66
N ARG A 52 11.90 3.68 6.60
CA ARG A 52 11.01 4.77 6.22
C ARG A 52 9.95 5.03 7.29
N GLU A 53 9.41 3.97 7.89
CA GLU A 53 8.41 4.13 8.96
C GLU A 53 9.00 4.80 10.20
N GLU A 54 10.28 4.56 10.47
CA GLU A 54 10.94 5.20 11.62
C GLU A 54 11.08 6.71 11.47
N VAL A 55 11.21 7.21 10.23
CA VAL A 55 11.29 8.64 9.97
C VAL A 55 9.94 9.30 10.27
N MET A 56 8.87 8.72 9.78
CA MET A 56 7.50 9.19 10.00
C MET A 56 6.56 8.08 9.54
N SER A 57 5.52 7.81 10.31
CA SER A 57 4.53 6.82 9.93
C SER A 57 3.95 7.11 8.56
N THR A 58 3.78 6.07 7.75
CA THR A 58 3.11 6.19 6.44
C THR A 58 1.59 6.05 6.54
N ALA A 59 1.04 5.91 7.75
CA ALA A 59 -0.40 5.95 7.96
C ALA A 59 -0.88 7.38 7.73
N ILE A 60 -1.83 7.52 6.82
CA ILE A 60 -2.33 8.84 6.40
C ILE A 60 -3.65 9.22 7.05
N GLY A 61 -4.09 8.41 8.03
CA GLY A 61 -5.36 8.61 8.71
C GLY A 61 -6.45 7.72 8.14
N ASN A 62 -7.58 7.69 8.83
CA ASN A 62 -8.75 6.91 8.43
C ASN A 62 -8.48 5.41 8.31
N GLY A 63 -7.43 4.91 8.96
CA GLY A 63 -7.11 3.49 8.92
C GLY A 63 -6.40 3.02 7.67
N VAL A 64 -5.79 3.93 6.91
CA VAL A 64 -5.06 3.62 5.68
C VAL A 64 -3.58 3.96 5.83
N ALA A 65 -2.70 3.06 5.41
CA ALA A 65 -1.26 3.32 5.35
C ALA A 65 -0.77 3.17 3.91
N ILE A 66 0.24 3.97 3.56
CA ILE A 66 0.88 3.91 2.23
C ILE A 66 2.37 3.70 2.40
N PRO A 67 2.80 2.47 2.81
CA PRO A 67 4.22 2.17 2.82
C PRO A 67 4.78 2.30 1.41
N HIS A 68 5.93 2.96 1.28
CA HIS A 68 6.49 3.21 -0.04
C HIS A 68 7.99 3.41 0.01
N VAL A 69 8.67 2.98 -1.05
CA VAL A 69 10.08 3.25 -1.26
C VAL A 69 10.31 3.40 -2.77
N ARG A 70 11.31 4.21 -3.14
CA ARG A 70 11.71 4.37 -4.55
C ARG A 70 12.90 3.51 -4.90
N GLN A 71 13.72 3.19 -3.91
CA GLN A 71 14.98 2.50 -4.13
C GLN A 71 15.29 1.60 -2.95
N PHE A 72 15.74 0.37 -3.23
CA PHE A 72 16.17 -0.55 -2.20
C PHE A 72 17.21 -1.50 -2.79
N GLY A 73 18.25 -1.79 -2.01
CA GLY A 73 19.35 -2.58 -2.49
C GLY A 73 20.12 -1.89 -3.61
N SER A 74 20.79 -2.66 -4.44
CA SER A 74 21.59 -2.15 -5.55
C SER A 74 20.85 -2.16 -6.87
N GLN A 75 19.59 -2.60 -6.88
CA GLN A 75 18.81 -2.74 -8.10
C GLN A 75 17.74 -1.68 -8.21
N SER A 76 17.47 -1.26 -9.43
CA SER A 76 16.40 -0.30 -9.73
C SER A 76 15.15 -1.04 -10.19
N LEU A 77 13.99 -0.53 -9.79
CA LEU A 77 12.73 -1.05 -10.29
C LEU A 77 12.53 -0.64 -11.74
N GLN A 78 12.05 -1.57 -12.55
CA GLN A 78 11.73 -1.31 -13.95
C GLN A 78 10.27 -0.92 -14.14
N GLN A 79 9.41 -1.24 -13.18
CA GLN A 79 7.97 -0.99 -13.27
C GLN A 79 7.44 -0.53 -11.93
N ASP A 80 6.37 0.26 -11.99
CA ASP A 80 5.64 0.65 -10.78
C ASP A 80 4.79 -0.53 -10.31
N VAL A 81 4.67 -0.67 -8.98
CA VAL A 81 3.85 -1.71 -8.37
C VAL A 81 3.01 -1.09 -7.26
N VAL A 82 1.71 -1.35 -7.27
CA VAL A 82 0.82 -1.02 -6.17
C VAL A 82 0.13 -2.30 -5.74
N VAL A 83 0.25 -2.62 -4.46
CA VAL A 83 -0.38 -3.81 -3.89
C VAL A 83 -1.27 -3.37 -2.74
N VAL A 84 -2.51 -3.85 -2.75
CA VAL A 84 -3.48 -3.59 -1.67
C VAL A 84 -3.48 -4.78 -0.73
N ALA A 85 -3.44 -4.51 0.57
CA ALA A 85 -3.54 -5.55 1.58
C ALA A 85 -4.52 -5.12 2.67
N TYR A 86 -5.42 -6.01 3.03
CA TYR A 86 -6.38 -5.79 4.10
C TYR A 86 -5.94 -6.53 5.36
N LEU A 87 -6.09 -5.88 6.50
CA LEU A 87 -5.76 -6.46 7.80
C LEU A 87 -7.07 -6.86 8.48
N PHE A 88 -7.25 -8.15 8.77
CA PHE A 88 -8.44 -8.63 9.48
C PHE A 88 -8.52 -7.99 10.86
N GLU A 89 -7.39 -7.92 11.57
CA GLU A 89 -7.28 -7.20 12.82
C GLU A 89 -6.50 -5.90 12.55
N PRO A 90 -7.11 -4.73 12.71
CA PRO A 90 -6.40 -3.47 12.51
C PRO A 90 -5.15 -3.38 13.39
N VAL A 91 -4.12 -2.76 12.87
CA VAL A 91 -2.79 -2.71 13.49
C VAL A 91 -2.41 -1.26 13.79
N ASP A 92 -1.86 -1.02 14.97
CA ASP A 92 -1.32 0.28 15.34
C ASP A 92 -0.13 0.61 14.43
N TRP A 93 -0.26 1.68 13.66
CA TRP A 93 0.77 2.15 12.72
C TRP A 93 1.34 3.49 13.19
N LYS A 94 0.96 3.92 14.39
CA LYS A 94 1.34 5.22 14.96
C LYS A 94 0.87 6.38 14.08
N ALA A 95 -0.35 6.26 13.58
CA ALA A 95 -0.98 7.32 12.80
C ALA A 95 -1.22 8.56 13.66
N LEU A 96 -1.14 9.74 13.04
CA LEU A 96 -1.37 11.00 13.75
C LEU A 96 -2.77 11.09 14.33
N ASP A 97 -3.78 10.48 13.67
CA ASP A 97 -5.16 10.48 14.16
C ASP A 97 -5.43 9.37 15.19
N GLY A 98 -4.43 8.56 15.51
CA GLY A 98 -4.55 7.50 16.50
C GLY A 98 -5.34 6.27 16.04
N GLN A 99 -5.83 6.25 14.80
CA GLN A 99 -6.63 5.11 14.34
C GLN A 99 -5.74 3.98 13.85
N PRO A 100 -6.09 2.72 14.20
CA PRO A 100 -5.35 1.58 13.67
C PRO A 100 -5.61 1.39 12.18
N VAL A 101 -4.64 0.80 11.49
CA VAL A 101 -4.70 0.61 10.04
C VAL A 101 -5.42 -0.69 9.71
N HIS A 102 -6.37 -0.62 8.79
CA HIS A 102 -7.08 -1.79 8.26
C HIS A 102 -6.73 -2.07 6.80
N THR A 103 -6.16 -1.10 6.07
CA THR A 103 -5.84 -1.25 4.65
C THR A 103 -4.48 -0.65 4.36
N ILE A 104 -3.66 -1.41 3.64
CA ILE A 104 -2.32 -1.00 3.22
C ILE A 104 -2.31 -0.87 1.70
N PHE A 105 -1.78 0.25 1.21
CA PHE A 105 -1.40 0.42 -0.20
C PHE A 105 0.11 0.47 -0.26
N LEU A 106 0.75 -0.63 -0.61
CA LEU A 106 2.20 -0.66 -0.76
C LEU A 106 2.56 -0.16 -2.14
N VAL A 107 3.41 0.86 -2.21
CA VAL A 107 3.77 1.50 -3.48
C VAL A 107 5.28 1.39 -3.72
N LEU A 108 5.63 0.81 -4.86
CA LEU A 108 7.00 0.76 -5.35
C LEU A 108 7.00 1.45 -6.70
N ALA A 109 7.74 2.53 -6.84
CA ALA A 109 7.73 3.30 -8.08
C ALA A 109 9.12 3.43 -8.68
N ALA A 110 9.19 3.27 -9.99
CA ALA A 110 10.44 3.37 -10.72
C ALA A 110 10.85 4.82 -10.97
N ASP A 111 9.88 5.74 -10.99
CA ASP A 111 10.07 7.15 -11.35
C ASP A 111 9.52 8.06 -10.27
N GLU A 112 10.26 9.12 -9.92
CA GLU A 112 9.88 10.03 -8.84
C GLU A 112 8.55 10.73 -9.11
N THR A 113 8.34 11.21 -10.34
CA THR A 113 7.12 11.91 -10.70
C THR A 113 5.90 11.01 -10.56
N ARG A 114 5.99 9.78 -11.08
CA ARG A 114 4.90 8.81 -10.95
C ARG A 114 4.68 8.40 -9.51
N HIS A 115 5.76 8.29 -8.73
CA HIS A 115 5.65 7.97 -7.31
C HIS A 115 4.76 8.99 -6.60
N LEU A 116 5.06 10.28 -6.79
CA LEU A 116 4.27 11.36 -6.18
C LEU A 116 2.82 11.35 -6.66
N GLN A 117 2.59 11.09 -7.94
CA GLN A 117 1.24 11.01 -8.50
C GLN A 117 0.43 9.87 -7.88
N ILE A 118 1.04 8.70 -7.74
CA ILE A 118 0.39 7.54 -7.15
C ILE A 118 0.04 7.82 -5.69
N LEU A 119 0.98 8.34 -4.92
CA LEU A 119 0.74 8.65 -3.51
C LEU A 119 -0.37 9.68 -3.33
N ALA A 120 -0.37 10.74 -4.16
CA ALA A 120 -1.39 11.78 -4.09
C ALA A 120 -2.78 11.23 -4.41
N GLU A 121 -2.88 10.35 -5.40
CA GLU A 121 -4.16 9.75 -5.79
C GLU A 121 -4.70 8.84 -4.68
N ILE A 122 -3.85 8.02 -4.08
CA ILE A 122 -4.28 7.18 -2.97
C ILE A 122 -4.72 8.04 -1.78
N ALA A 123 -3.98 9.10 -1.47
CA ALA A 123 -4.34 10.01 -0.39
C ALA A 123 -5.70 10.68 -0.63
N ARG A 124 -5.97 11.05 -1.87
CA ARG A 124 -7.27 11.61 -2.25
C ARG A 124 -8.40 10.61 -2.01
N LEU A 125 -8.22 9.37 -2.44
CA LEU A 125 -9.22 8.32 -2.22
C LEU A 125 -9.43 8.06 -0.73
N ALA A 126 -8.36 8.01 0.04
CA ALA A 126 -8.42 7.72 1.47
C ALA A 126 -9.03 8.88 2.29
N SER A 127 -9.19 10.05 1.70
CA SER A 127 -9.87 11.16 2.36
C SER A 127 -11.40 11.09 2.21
N ASP A 128 -11.90 10.19 1.37
CA ASP A 128 -13.33 10.00 1.16
C ASP A 128 -13.86 8.96 2.13
N GLU A 129 -14.72 9.38 3.06
CA GLU A 129 -15.23 8.49 4.11
C GLU A 129 -15.98 7.29 3.56
N SER A 130 -16.71 7.46 2.46
CA SER A 130 -17.45 6.34 1.87
C SER A 130 -16.50 5.33 1.24
N PHE A 131 -15.40 5.79 0.65
CA PHE A 131 -14.40 4.88 0.11
C PHE A 131 -13.70 4.10 1.23
N VAL A 132 -13.37 4.78 2.32
CA VAL A 132 -12.75 4.13 3.48
C VAL A 132 -13.67 3.06 4.07
N ALA A 133 -14.96 3.38 4.22
CA ALA A 133 -15.94 2.39 4.68
C ALA A 133 -16.01 1.19 3.74
N PHE A 134 -15.92 1.43 2.44
CA PHE A 134 -15.90 0.37 1.45
C PHE A 134 -14.64 -0.51 1.62
N LEU A 135 -13.47 0.09 1.85
CA LEU A 135 -12.24 -0.67 2.08
C LEU A 135 -12.35 -1.61 3.28
N ARG A 136 -13.10 -1.21 4.32
CA ARG A 136 -13.29 -2.06 5.50
C ARG A 136 -14.04 -3.35 5.19
N THR A 137 -14.76 -3.40 4.08
CA THR A 137 -15.43 -4.62 3.63
C THR A 137 -14.49 -5.57 2.89
N MET A 138 -13.22 -5.21 2.72
CA MET A 138 -12.20 -6.01 2.06
C MET A 138 -12.60 -6.42 0.65
N PRO A 139 -12.90 -5.44 -0.23
CA PRO A 139 -13.37 -5.75 -1.58
C PRO A 139 -12.30 -6.45 -2.41
N ASP A 140 -12.72 -7.34 -3.30
CA ASP A 140 -11.80 -7.98 -4.23
C ASP A 140 -11.33 -6.99 -5.31
N ARG A 141 -10.43 -7.48 -6.18
CA ARG A 141 -9.86 -6.64 -7.23
C ARG A 141 -10.91 -5.99 -8.12
N ALA A 142 -11.87 -6.79 -8.61
CA ALA A 142 -12.89 -6.29 -9.52
C ALA A 142 -13.76 -5.22 -8.87
N ALA A 143 -14.20 -5.46 -7.63
CA ALA A 143 -15.03 -4.51 -6.89
C ALA A 143 -14.26 -3.22 -6.59
N LEU A 144 -12.97 -3.35 -6.23
CA LEU A 144 -12.13 -2.20 -5.93
C LEU A 144 -11.92 -1.32 -7.17
N VAL A 145 -11.57 -1.93 -8.30
CA VAL A 145 -11.38 -1.21 -9.56
C VAL A 145 -12.67 -0.51 -9.98
N GLU A 146 -13.81 -1.22 -9.94
CA GLU A 146 -15.08 -0.63 -10.30
C GLU A 146 -15.42 0.58 -9.44
N ARG A 147 -15.20 0.49 -8.12
CA ARG A 147 -15.49 1.59 -7.21
C ARG A 147 -14.64 2.81 -7.53
N ILE A 148 -13.35 2.62 -7.79
CA ILE A 148 -12.44 3.73 -8.11
C ILE A 148 -12.87 4.38 -9.43
N GLN A 149 -13.25 3.59 -10.42
CA GLN A 149 -13.72 4.12 -11.71
C GLN A 149 -14.94 5.01 -11.53
N LYS A 150 -15.84 4.65 -10.63
CA LYS A 150 -17.07 5.43 -10.38
C LYS A 150 -16.80 6.72 -9.62
N MET A 151 -15.64 6.88 -9.03
CA MET A 151 -15.28 8.09 -8.28
C MET A 151 -14.67 9.18 -9.17
N GLU A 152 -14.53 8.91 -10.45
CA GLU A 152 -14.01 9.87 -11.41
C GLU A 152 -15.09 10.82 -11.91
#